data_e5f87990d028b15e2321cf7a7ab98636
#
_entry.id   e5f87990d028b15e2321cf7a7ab98636
#
_cell.length_a   1.000
_cell.length_b   1.000
_cell.length_c   1.000
_cell.angle_alpha   90.00
_cell.angle_beta   90.00
_cell.angle_gamma   90.00
#
_symmetry.space_group_name_H-M   'P 1'
#
loop_
_entity.id
_entity.type
_entity.pdbx_description
1 polymer ?
#
loop_
_entity_poly.entity_id
_entity_poly.type
_entity_poly.pdbx_seq_one_letter_code
_entity_poly.pdbx_strand_id
1 'polypeptide(L)'
;MNKYERYKSTELSWSKHLPYYWNIKRIASIFDIRKEKNSPVRTKEILSLSAKYGVSLYSDKKEKGGNKPKEDLTSYYLCYSGDILVNCMNIVAGSVGISNYFGAVSPVYYPLLNMNADENCTRYMEYVFRNYNFQRSLVGLGKGIQMSESEDGKLFTVRMRISWDILKTQLLPVPPIEEQVQIANYLDWKINEIDRLIQIEKEKIKQLDYKKQV
;
A
#
# COMPACT_ATOMS: atom_id res chain seq x y z
N MET A 1 -25.18 -8.21 -3.88
CA MET A 1 -24.25 -8.44 -2.76
C MET A 1 -25.10 -8.81 -1.55
N ASN A 2 -24.97 -10.03 -1.04
CA ASN A 2 -25.72 -10.42 0.17
C ASN A 2 -25.16 -9.61 1.35
N LYS A 3 -26.06 -8.99 2.13
CA LYS A 3 -25.69 -8.34 3.38
C LYS A 3 -25.28 -9.42 4.39
N TYR A 4 -24.26 -9.15 5.18
CA TYR A 4 -23.94 -10.01 6.32
C TYR A 4 -25.13 -10.03 7.31
N GLU A 5 -25.44 -11.20 7.86
CA GLU A 5 -26.58 -11.36 8.76
C GLU A 5 -26.40 -10.62 10.09
N ARG A 6 -25.17 -10.58 10.59
CA ARG A 6 -24.85 -10.00 11.92
C ARG A 6 -23.56 -9.20 11.86
N TYR A 7 -23.54 -8.10 12.59
CA TYR A 7 -22.39 -7.23 12.79
C TYR A 7 -22.04 -7.13 14.27
N LYS A 8 -20.77 -6.87 14.57
CA LYS A 8 -20.28 -6.52 15.91
C LYS A 8 -19.63 -5.14 15.89
N SER A 9 -19.75 -4.43 17.02
CA SER A 9 -18.97 -3.22 17.27
C SER A 9 -17.50 -3.56 17.45
N THR A 10 -16.62 -2.66 17.04
CA THR A 10 -15.16 -2.86 17.09
C THR A 10 -14.46 -1.69 17.74
N GLU A 11 -13.23 -1.94 18.23
CA GLU A 11 -12.32 -0.91 18.75
C GLU A 11 -11.49 -0.27 17.63
N LEU A 12 -11.69 -0.66 16.36
CA LEU A 12 -11.02 -0.04 15.23
C LEU A 12 -11.48 1.41 15.09
N SER A 13 -10.57 2.36 15.25
CA SER A 13 -10.89 3.79 15.13
C SER A 13 -11.46 4.17 13.76
N TRP A 14 -11.17 3.36 12.73
CA TRP A 14 -11.52 3.61 11.33
C TRP A 14 -12.63 2.71 10.78
N SER A 15 -13.10 1.70 11.55
CA SER A 15 -14.22 0.83 11.18
C SER A 15 -14.98 0.40 12.42
N LYS A 16 -16.11 1.06 12.72
CA LYS A 16 -16.90 0.83 13.94
C LYS A 16 -17.65 -0.50 13.95
N HIS A 17 -17.94 -1.05 12.79
CA HIS A 17 -18.73 -2.29 12.65
C HIS A 17 -18.05 -3.21 11.66
N LEU A 18 -17.95 -4.49 12.04
CA LEU A 18 -17.47 -5.58 11.18
C LEU A 18 -18.47 -6.74 11.21
N PRO A 19 -18.50 -7.59 10.17
CA PRO A 19 -19.22 -8.85 10.23
C PRO A 19 -18.84 -9.62 11.49
N TYR A 20 -19.82 -10.25 12.14
CA TYR A 20 -19.67 -10.82 13.49
C TYR A 20 -18.49 -11.80 13.59
N TYR A 21 -18.26 -12.61 12.57
CA TYR A 21 -17.25 -13.66 12.53
C TYR A 21 -15.85 -13.20 12.05
N TRP A 22 -15.70 -11.93 11.61
CA TRP A 22 -14.38 -11.44 11.25
C TRP A 22 -13.49 -11.29 12.48
N ASN A 23 -12.24 -11.70 12.35
CA ASN A 23 -11.23 -11.48 13.38
C ASN A 23 -10.62 -10.08 13.25
N ILE A 24 -9.98 -9.65 14.34
CA ILE A 24 -9.16 -8.44 14.37
C ILE A 24 -7.78 -8.88 14.83
N LYS A 25 -6.76 -8.62 14.03
CA LYS A 25 -5.38 -9.00 14.33
C LYS A 25 -4.47 -7.77 14.27
N ARG A 26 -3.40 -7.77 15.07
CA ARG A 26 -2.33 -6.77 14.94
C ARG A 26 -1.54 -7.03 13.67
N ILE A 27 -0.99 -5.96 13.06
CA ILE A 27 -0.08 -6.09 11.91
C ILE A 27 1.07 -7.03 12.25
N ALA A 28 1.64 -6.96 13.47
CA ALA A 28 2.72 -7.83 13.93
C ALA A 28 2.36 -9.32 13.99
N SER A 29 1.09 -9.70 13.99
CA SER A 29 0.68 -11.11 13.94
C SER A 29 0.46 -11.64 12.52
N ILE A 30 0.54 -10.76 11.53
CA ILE A 30 0.35 -11.07 10.11
C ILE A 30 1.67 -10.91 9.35
N PHE A 31 2.39 -9.83 9.65
CA PHE A 31 3.62 -9.45 8.96
C PHE A 31 4.79 -9.26 9.92
N ASP A 32 5.98 -9.63 9.45
CA ASP A 32 7.23 -9.14 10.02
C ASP A 32 7.98 -8.28 8.99
N ILE A 33 8.80 -7.36 9.49
CA ILE A 33 9.65 -6.55 8.63
C ILE A 33 10.89 -7.35 8.23
N ARG A 34 11.13 -7.47 6.93
CA ARG A 34 12.35 -8.09 6.42
C ARG A 34 13.53 -7.16 6.66
N LYS A 35 14.41 -7.55 7.61
CA LYS A 35 15.61 -6.77 7.99
C LYS A 35 16.87 -7.21 7.26
N GLU A 36 16.72 -8.06 6.27
CA GLU A 36 17.82 -8.59 5.48
C GLU A 36 18.51 -7.45 4.69
N LYS A 37 19.79 -7.23 4.96
CA LYS A 37 20.59 -6.20 4.28
C LYS A 37 21.09 -6.70 2.94
N ASN A 38 21.28 -5.77 2.01
CA ASN A 38 21.97 -6.02 0.75
C ASN A 38 23.51 -6.04 0.96
N SER A 39 24.00 -6.75 1.96
CA SER A 39 25.40 -6.85 2.34
C SER A 39 25.75 -8.31 2.67
N PRO A 40 26.63 -8.97 1.87
CA PRO A 40 27.26 -8.44 0.65
C PRO A 40 26.21 -8.08 -0.41
N VAL A 41 26.56 -7.21 -1.37
CA VAL A 41 25.64 -6.75 -2.42
C VAL A 41 25.15 -7.93 -3.25
N ARG A 42 23.88 -8.28 -3.11
CA ARG A 42 23.19 -9.39 -3.82
C ARG A 42 22.44 -8.90 -5.06
N THR A 43 22.07 -7.62 -5.09
CA THR A 43 21.39 -7.01 -6.22
C THR A 43 21.78 -5.54 -6.36
N LYS A 44 21.84 -5.09 -7.61
CA LYS A 44 21.92 -3.66 -7.97
C LYS A 44 20.58 -3.08 -8.40
N GLU A 45 19.57 -3.95 -8.56
CA GLU A 45 18.21 -3.51 -8.88
C GLU A 45 17.62 -2.77 -7.68
N ILE A 46 17.21 -1.53 -7.90
CA ILE A 46 16.61 -0.68 -6.88
C ILE A 46 15.11 -0.59 -7.13
N LEU A 47 14.32 -0.77 -6.09
CA LEU A 47 12.88 -0.64 -6.18
C LEU A 47 12.42 0.75 -5.73
N SER A 48 11.43 1.24 -6.42
CA SER A 48 10.71 2.49 -6.14
C SER A 48 9.26 2.18 -5.80
N LEU A 49 8.68 2.95 -4.90
CA LEU A 49 7.27 2.83 -4.51
C LEU A 49 6.56 4.15 -4.70
N SER A 50 5.50 4.11 -5.49
CA SER A 50 4.57 5.22 -5.73
C SER A 50 3.19 4.89 -5.15
N ALA A 51 2.51 5.88 -4.57
CA ALA A 51 1.13 5.73 -4.13
C ALA A 51 0.17 5.44 -5.31
N LYS A 52 0.51 5.93 -6.51
CA LYS A 52 -0.30 5.77 -7.72
C LYS A 52 -0.01 4.49 -8.48
N TYR A 53 1.27 4.14 -8.63
CA TYR A 53 1.70 3.07 -9.53
C TYR A 53 2.19 1.81 -8.79
N GLY A 54 2.21 1.85 -7.45
CA GLY A 54 2.74 0.73 -6.65
C GLY A 54 4.25 0.60 -6.75
N VAL A 55 4.75 -0.63 -6.66
CA VAL A 55 6.17 -0.96 -6.73
C VAL A 55 6.62 -1.12 -8.18
N SER A 56 7.75 -0.53 -8.52
CA SER A 56 8.41 -0.64 -9.83
C SER A 56 9.91 -0.66 -9.69
N LEU A 57 10.63 -1.04 -10.73
CA LEU A 57 12.07 -0.78 -10.80
C LEU A 57 12.31 0.73 -10.81
N TYR A 58 13.39 1.17 -10.15
CA TYR A 58 13.73 2.59 -10.13
C TYR A 58 14.04 3.14 -11.52
N SER A 59 14.65 2.31 -12.40
CA SER A 59 14.87 2.61 -13.82
C SER A 59 13.58 2.98 -14.57
N ASP A 60 12.47 2.34 -14.22
CA ASP A 60 11.18 2.46 -14.91
C ASP A 60 10.23 3.46 -14.22
N LYS A 61 10.77 4.21 -13.26
CA LYS A 61 9.98 5.16 -12.46
C LYS A 61 9.32 6.21 -13.34
N LYS A 62 8.00 6.24 -13.33
CA LYS A 62 7.18 7.18 -14.12
C LYS A 62 7.10 8.58 -13.52
N GLU A 63 7.25 8.68 -12.20
CA GLU A 63 7.15 9.95 -11.48
C GLU A 63 8.50 10.66 -11.42
N LYS A 64 8.51 11.97 -11.70
CA LYS A 64 9.69 12.81 -11.52
C LYS A 64 9.83 13.19 -10.04
N GLY A 65 11.07 13.30 -9.55
CA GLY A 65 11.37 13.73 -8.18
C GLY A 65 11.72 12.58 -7.22
N GLY A 66 11.84 12.91 -5.94
CA GLY A 66 12.37 12.03 -4.89
C GLY A 66 13.90 12.00 -4.84
N ASN A 67 14.44 11.45 -3.78
CA ASN A 67 15.88 11.35 -3.60
C ASN A 67 16.50 10.35 -4.58
N LYS A 68 17.65 10.68 -5.11
CA LYS A 68 18.47 9.72 -5.89
C LYS A 68 18.92 8.59 -4.96
N PRO A 69 18.97 7.34 -5.45
CA PRO A 69 19.57 6.24 -4.72
C PRO A 69 21.03 6.55 -4.37
N LYS A 70 21.51 5.96 -3.29
CA LYS A 70 22.94 6.00 -2.96
C LYS A 70 23.71 5.08 -3.90
N GLU A 71 24.99 5.37 -4.13
CA GLU A 71 25.90 4.49 -4.86
C GLU A 71 26.17 3.20 -4.06
N ASP A 72 26.40 3.35 -2.74
CA ASP A 72 26.54 2.20 -1.84
C ASP A 72 25.16 1.70 -1.38
N LEU A 73 24.81 0.50 -1.84
CA LEU A 73 23.55 -0.18 -1.53
C LEU A 73 23.66 -1.14 -0.35
N THR A 74 24.78 -1.26 0.33
CA THR A 74 24.96 -2.20 1.45
C THR A 74 24.06 -1.89 2.64
N SER A 75 23.68 -0.62 2.81
CA SER A 75 22.76 -0.16 3.85
C SER A 75 21.26 -0.43 3.52
N TYR A 76 20.96 -0.79 2.26
CA TYR A 76 19.60 -1.04 1.81
C TYR A 76 19.09 -2.39 2.33
N TYR A 77 17.77 -2.53 2.43
CA TYR A 77 17.12 -3.81 2.70
C TYR A 77 16.79 -4.53 1.40
N LEU A 78 16.74 -5.87 1.47
CA LEU A 78 16.22 -6.67 0.36
C LEU A 78 14.69 -6.74 0.44
N CYS A 79 14.07 -6.68 -0.71
CA CYS A 79 12.63 -6.87 -0.89
C CYS A 79 12.42 -7.95 -1.94
N TYR A 80 11.55 -8.89 -1.67
CA TYR A 80 11.26 -10.02 -2.53
C TYR A 80 9.90 -9.88 -3.19
N SER A 81 9.70 -10.61 -4.29
CA SER A 81 8.37 -10.75 -4.87
C SER A 81 7.41 -11.34 -3.84
N GLY A 82 6.23 -10.72 -3.71
CA GLY A 82 5.23 -11.06 -2.71
C GLY A 82 5.30 -10.27 -1.40
N ASP A 83 6.42 -9.59 -1.10
CA ASP A 83 6.48 -8.68 0.05
C ASP A 83 5.59 -7.45 -0.18
N ILE A 84 4.92 -6.97 0.85
CA ILE A 84 4.27 -5.65 0.83
C ILE A 84 5.33 -4.59 1.18
N LEU A 85 5.60 -3.69 0.24
CA LEU A 85 6.48 -2.56 0.48
C LEU A 85 5.68 -1.36 1.00
N VAL A 86 6.09 -0.82 2.14
CA VAL A 86 5.46 0.34 2.80
C VAL A 86 6.47 1.47 2.91
N ASN A 87 6.12 2.66 2.45
CA ASN A 87 6.92 3.86 2.72
C ASN A 87 6.53 4.45 4.07
N CYS A 88 7.41 4.35 5.07
CA CYS A 88 7.13 4.82 6.42
C CYS A 88 6.84 6.32 6.53
N MET A 89 7.21 7.11 5.52
CA MET A 89 6.99 8.57 5.49
C MET A 89 5.70 8.96 4.76
N ASN A 90 5.18 8.08 3.88
CA ASN A 90 4.05 8.39 3.02
C ASN A 90 2.95 7.33 3.07
N ILE A 91 2.93 6.47 4.09
CA ILE A 91 1.89 5.45 4.26
C ILE A 91 0.50 6.09 4.36
N VAL A 92 0.38 7.24 5.02
CA VAL A 92 -0.87 8.00 5.16
C VAL A 92 -1.39 8.56 3.84
N ALA A 93 -0.52 8.66 2.82
CA ALA A 93 -0.86 9.05 1.45
C ALA A 93 -0.98 7.83 0.52
N GLY A 94 -1.05 6.62 1.07
CA GLY A 94 -1.27 5.39 0.32
C GLY A 94 -0.03 4.82 -0.37
N SER A 95 1.19 5.22 0.05
CA SER A 95 2.43 4.67 -0.51
C SER A 95 2.69 3.27 0.05
N VAL A 96 1.94 2.31 -0.48
CA VAL A 96 1.96 0.87 -0.17
C VAL A 96 1.75 0.10 -1.46
N GLY A 97 2.41 -1.05 -1.62
CA GLY A 97 2.21 -1.93 -2.77
C GLY A 97 2.92 -3.26 -2.61
N ILE A 98 2.37 -4.30 -3.25
CA ILE A 98 3.04 -5.61 -3.35
C ILE A 98 4.16 -5.50 -4.38
N SER A 99 5.33 -6.01 -4.04
CA SER A 99 6.44 -6.13 -4.98
C SER A 99 6.29 -7.36 -5.87
N ASN A 100 6.44 -7.17 -7.17
CA ASN A 100 6.60 -8.26 -8.14
C ASN A 100 8.08 -8.54 -8.46
N TYR A 101 9.00 -7.84 -7.76
CA TYR A 101 10.41 -7.82 -8.07
C TYR A 101 11.25 -8.25 -6.86
N PHE A 102 12.43 -8.80 -7.14
CA PHE A 102 13.52 -8.88 -6.19
C PHE A 102 14.43 -7.67 -6.37
N GLY A 103 14.68 -6.92 -5.28
CA GLY A 103 15.52 -5.72 -5.38
C GLY A 103 15.86 -5.11 -4.02
N ALA A 104 16.69 -4.07 -4.07
CA ALA A 104 17.11 -3.31 -2.90
C ALA A 104 16.20 -2.10 -2.68
N VAL A 105 15.84 -1.83 -1.43
CA VAL A 105 15.01 -0.71 -1.02
C VAL A 105 15.68 0.14 0.05
N SER A 106 15.53 1.45 -0.07
CA SER A 106 16.04 2.40 0.92
C SER A 106 15.48 2.10 2.32
N PRO A 107 16.22 2.38 3.42
CA PRO A 107 15.78 2.17 4.80
C PRO A 107 14.51 2.92 5.24
N VAL A 108 13.98 3.82 4.40
CA VAL A 108 12.66 4.45 4.64
C VAL A 108 11.50 3.57 4.23
N TYR A 109 11.77 2.47 3.55
CA TYR A 109 10.76 1.46 3.21
C TYR A 109 10.80 0.29 4.17
N TYR A 110 9.64 -0.25 4.47
CA TYR A 110 9.47 -1.47 5.21
C TYR A 110 9.00 -2.57 4.26
N PRO A 111 9.89 -3.50 3.87
CA PRO A 111 9.46 -4.71 3.18
C PRO A 111 8.84 -5.66 4.19
N LEU A 112 7.54 -5.89 4.08
CA LEU A 112 6.75 -6.70 4.99
C LEU A 112 6.58 -8.11 4.42
N LEU A 113 7.11 -9.09 5.12
CA LEU A 113 6.92 -10.52 4.84
C LEU A 113 5.61 -10.99 5.45
N ASN A 114 4.71 -11.57 4.66
CA ASN A 114 3.56 -12.30 5.18
C ASN A 114 4.02 -13.58 5.86
N MET A 115 3.79 -13.70 7.17
CA MET A 115 4.29 -14.83 7.97
C MET A 115 3.44 -16.10 7.81
N ASN A 116 2.20 -15.98 7.36
CA ASN A 116 1.31 -17.12 7.14
C ASN A 116 0.36 -16.82 5.96
N ALA A 117 0.79 -17.21 4.77
CA ALA A 117 0.02 -17.00 3.53
C ALA A 117 -1.23 -17.89 3.45
N ASP A 118 -1.29 -18.99 4.20
CA ASP A 118 -2.45 -19.88 4.23
C ASP A 118 -3.63 -19.26 5.01
N GLU A 119 -3.35 -18.33 5.92
CA GLU A 119 -4.37 -17.61 6.69
C GLU A 119 -4.58 -16.16 6.23
N ASN A 120 -3.61 -15.57 5.54
CA ASN A 120 -3.60 -14.15 5.22
C ASN A 120 -3.32 -13.92 3.74
N CYS A 121 -4.32 -13.44 3.01
CA CYS A 121 -4.18 -13.03 1.61
C CYS A 121 -3.43 -11.68 1.52
N THR A 122 -2.19 -11.70 1.04
CA THR A 122 -1.36 -10.48 0.91
C THR A 122 -2.05 -9.39 0.09
N ARG A 123 -2.79 -9.77 -0.98
CA ARG A 123 -3.53 -8.83 -1.84
C ARG A 123 -4.67 -8.14 -1.10
N TYR A 124 -5.43 -8.89 -0.27
CA TYR A 124 -6.44 -8.32 0.60
C TYR A 124 -5.83 -7.31 1.58
N MET A 125 -4.71 -7.69 2.21
CA MET A 125 -4.02 -6.81 3.15
C MET A 125 -3.49 -5.53 2.49
N GLU A 126 -3.00 -5.61 1.25
CA GLU A 126 -2.65 -4.40 0.49
C GLU A 126 -3.84 -3.44 0.37
N TYR A 127 -5.04 -3.96 0.04
CA TYR A 127 -6.25 -3.14 -0.02
C TYR A 127 -6.60 -2.51 1.33
N VAL A 128 -6.43 -3.26 2.43
CA VAL A 128 -6.65 -2.72 3.78
C VAL A 128 -5.67 -1.59 4.08
N PHE A 129 -4.37 -1.75 3.78
CA PHE A 129 -3.37 -0.69 3.95
C PHE A 129 -3.67 0.54 3.08
N ARG A 130 -4.24 0.35 1.90
CA ARG A 130 -4.62 1.42 0.96
C ARG A 130 -6.00 2.01 1.25
N ASN A 131 -6.74 1.48 2.22
CA ASN A 131 -8.03 2.02 2.61
C ASN A 131 -7.87 3.42 3.21
N TYR A 132 -8.65 4.38 2.71
CA TYR A 132 -8.60 5.78 3.13
C TYR A 132 -8.79 5.96 4.64
N ASN A 133 -9.78 5.27 5.23
CA ASN A 133 -10.06 5.39 6.66
C ASN A 133 -8.93 4.81 7.52
N PHE A 134 -8.31 3.69 7.09
CA PHE A 134 -7.12 3.15 7.74
C PHE A 134 -5.96 4.16 7.69
N GLN A 135 -5.69 4.75 6.53
CA GLN A 135 -4.64 5.75 6.38
C GLN A 135 -4.88 6.98 7.26
N ARG A 136 -6.14 7.44 7.33
CA ARG A 136 -6.54 8.56 8.21
C ARG A 136 -6.36 8.22 9.68
N SER A 137 -6.58 6.98 10.10
CA SER A 137 -6.36 6.56 11.49
C SER A 137 -4.89 6.59 11.92
N LEU A 138 -3.97 6.54 10.95
CA LEU A 138 -2.53 6.66 11.20
C LEU A 138 -2.06 8.11 11.39
N VAL A 139 -2.89 9.07 11.00
CA VAL A 139 -2.60 10.50 11.18
C VAL A 139 -2.50 10.81 12.67
N GLY A 140 -1.42 11.48 13.08
CA GLY A 140 -1.14 11.78 14.49
C GLY A 140 -0.33 10.72 15.22
N LEU A 141 -0.17 9.50 14.65
CA LEU A 141 0.68 8.46 15.25
C LEU A 141 2.16 8.61 14.88
N GLY A 142 2.44 9.39 13.84
CA GLY A 142 3.81 9.61 13.36
C GLY A 142 4.54 10.73 14.10
N LYS A 143 5.87 10.69 14.05
CA LYS A 143 6.73 11.79 14.47
C LYS A 143 7.13 12.64 13.27
N GLY A 144 6.91 13.96 13.31
CA GLY A 144 7.27 14.88 12.22
C GLY A 144 6.31 16.06 12.07
N ILE A 145 6.64 17.01 11.21
CA ILE A 145 6.01 18.33 11.11
C ILE A 145 5.03 18.36 9.94
N GLN A 146 3.87 18.91 10.20
CA GLN A 146 2.79 19.41 9.35
C GLN A 146 2.21 18.47 8.28
N MET A 147 0.91 18.31 8.43
CA MET A 147 0.03 17.82 7.36
C MET A 147 -0.64 19.01 6.70
N SER A 148 -0.68 19.03 5.38
CA SER A 148 -1.58 19.84 4.60
C SER A 148 -2.56 18.96 3.86
N GLU A 149 -3.79 19.38 3.75
CA GLU A 149 -4.83 18.74 2.97
C GLU A 149 -5.00 19.52 1.66
N SER A 150 -5.04 18.82 0.52
CA SER A 150 -5.39 19.46 -0.74
C SER A 150 -6.89 19.72 -0.82
N GLU A 151 -7.32 20.56 -1.75
CA GLU A 151 -8.74 20.83 -2.02
C GLU A 151 -9.53 19.54 -2.33
N ASP A 152 -8.88 18.51 -2.86
CA ASP A 152 -9.45 17.17 -3.13
C ASP A 152 -9.46 16.25 -1.91
N GLY A 153 -9.16 16.72 -0.69
CA GLY A 153 -9.11 15.93 0.52
C GLY A 153 -7.90 14.98 0.65
N LYS A 154 -6.91 15.09 -0.24
CA LYS A 154 -5.67 14.32 -0.13
C LYS A 154 -4.73 14.95 0.89
N LEU A 155 -4.22 14.10 1.78
CA LEU A 155 -3.23 14.51 2.75
C LEU A 155 -1.84 14.57 2.13
N PHE A 156 -1.24 15.74 2.17
CA PHE A 156 0.18 15.92 1.91
C PHE A 156 0.92 16.03 3.24
N THR A 157 1.81 15.08 3.49
CA THR A 157 2.68 15.14 4.68
C THR A 157 4.05 15.62 4.29
N VAL A 158 4.49 16.71 4.87
CA VAL A 158 5.82 17.24 4.58
C VAL A 158 6.92 16.37 5.20
N ARG A 159 6.70 15.54 6.20
CA ARG A 159 7.65 14.54 6.77
C ARG A 159 7.06 13.85 8.01
N MET A 160 5.95 13.17 7.93
CA MET A 160 5.48 12.34 9.04
C MET A 160 6.02 10.91 8.88
N ARG A 161 6.86 10.46 9.82
CA ARG A 161 7.37 9.09 9.82
C ARG A 161 6.60 8.25 10.85
N ILE A 162 5.99 7.18 10.39
CA ILE A 162 5.42 6.15 11.26
C ILE A 162 6.47 5.07 11.43
N SER A 163 6.95 4.90 12.67
CA SER A 163 7.92 3.84 12.96
C SER A 163 7.26 2.47 12.88
N TRP A 164 8.09 1.42 12.61
CA TRP A 164 7.59 0.06 12.64
C TRP A 164 6.95 -0.31 13.98
N ASP A 165 7.52 0.15 15.09
CA ASP A 165 6.99 -0.13 16.43
C ASP A 165 5.58 0.41 16.64
N ILE A 166 5.23 1.50 15.99
CA ILE A 166 3.87 2.05 15.98
C ILE A 166 3.00 1.30 14.97
N LEU A 167 3.49 1.12 13.74
CA LEU A 167 2.72 0.49 12.67
C LEU A 167 2.34 -0.95 13.02
N LYS A 168 3.26 -1.74 13.56
CA LYS A 168 3.05 -3.15 13.91
C LYS A 168 1.95 -3.38 14.96
N THR A 169 1.63 -2.36 15.78
CA THR A 169 0.57 -2.44 16.80
C THR A 169 -0.82 -2.16 16.25
N GLN A 170 -0.91 -1.61 15.04
CA GLN A 170 -2.21 -1.28 14.44
C GLN A 170 -3.02 -2.54 14.15
N LEU A 171 -4.34 -2.40 14.26
CA LEU A 171 -5.29 -3.49 14.12
C LEU A 171 -5.89 -3.51 12.71
N LEU A 172 -5.98 -4.70 12.13
CA LEU A 172 -6.60 -4.96 10.84
C LEU A 172 -7.75 -5.95 10.97
N PRO A 173 -8.83 -5.78 10.17
CA PRO A 173 -9.90 -6.76 10.06
C PRO A 173 -9.42 -7.94 9.22
N VAL A 174 -9.67 -9.15 9.71
CA VAL A 174 -9.21 -10.39 9.08
C VAL A 174 -10.41 -11.34 8.90
N PRO A 175 -11.06 -11.33 7.72
CA PRO A 175 -12.03 -12.34 7.34
C PRO A 175 -11.42 -13.74 7.26
N PRO A 176 -12.22 -14.81 7.13
CA PRO A 176 -11.75 -16.12 6.66
C PRO A 176 -10.98 -15.98 5.35
N ILE A 177 -9.99 -16.85 5.12
CA ILE A 177 -9.06 -16.71 3.98
C ILE A 177 -9.79 -16.71 2.62
N GLU A 178 -10.82 -17.54 2.48
CA GLU A 178 -11.60 -17.64 1.25
C GLU A 178 -12.31 -16.31 0.95
N GLU A 179 -12.79 -15.62 1.99
CA GLU A 179 -13.45 -14.33 1.86
C GLU A 179 -12.43 -13.20 1.57
N GLN A 180 -11.24 -13.26 2.19
CA GLN A 180 -10.15 -12.33 1.84
C GLN A 180 -9.83 -12.40 0.35
N VAL A 181 -9.70 -13.62 -0.19
CA VAL A 181 -9.42 -13.85 -1.62
C VAL A 181 -10.57 -13.36 -2.49
N GLN A 182 -11.82 -13.64 -2.10
CA GLN A 182 -12.99 -13.17 -2.85
C GLN A 182 -13.08 -11.63 -2.89
N ILE A 183 -12.82 -10.97 -1.75
CA ILE A 183 -12.81 -9.50 -1.67
C ILE A 183 -11.69 -8.94 -2.56
N ALA A 184 -10.49 -9.50 -2.48
CA ALA A 184 -9.35 -9.06 -3.29
C ALA A 184 -9.65 -9.20 -4.80
N ASN A 185 -10.12 -10.36 -5.23
CA ASN A 185 -10.48 -10.62 -6.63
C ASN A 185 -11.60 -9.68 -7.13
N TYR A 186 -12.61 -9.43 -6.29
CA TYR A 186 -13.67 -8.48 -6.63
C TYR A 186 -13.15 -7.06 -6.80
N LEU A 187 -12.26 -6.61 -5.90
CA LEU A 187 -11.65 -5.29 -6.00
C LEU A 187 -10.74 -5.16 -7.21
N ASP A 188 -9.92 -6.18 -7.51
CA ASP A 188 -9.09 -6.24 -8.71
C ASP A 188 -9.95 -6.12 -9.98
N TRP A 189 -11.02 -6.90 -10.05
CA TRP A 189 -11.95 -6.83 -11.17
C TRP A 189 -12.59 -5.43 -11.31
N LYS A 190 -13.05 -4.84 -10.21
CA LYS A 190 -13.67 -3.50 -10.23
C LYS A 190 -12.69 -2.41 -10.64
N ILE A 191 -11.46 -2.46 -10.14
CA ILE A 191 -10.41 -1.49 -10.51
C ILE A 191 -10.10 -1.61 -12.00
N ASN A 192 -9.93 -2.84 -12.51
CA ASN A 192 -9.67 -3.06 -13.93
C ASN A 192 -10.81 -2.53 -14.82
N GLU A 193 -12.08 -2.72 -14.43
CA GLU A 193 -13.22 -2.17 -15.16
C GLU A 193 -13.22 -0.63 -15.15
N ILE A 194 -12.93 -0.02 -14.01
CA ILE A 194 -12.82 1.45 -13.89
C ILE A 194 -11.69 1.97 -14.77
N ASP A 195 -10.51 1.36 -14.73
CA ASP A 195 -9.35 1.77 -15.53
C ASP A 195 -9.64 1.65 -17.03
N ARG A 196 -10.34 0.58 -17.43
CA ARG A 196 -10.81 0.40 -18.82
C ARG A 196 -11.75 1.52 -19.24
N LEU A 197 -12.72 1.86 -18.42
CA LEU A 197 -13.66 2.97 -18.70
C LEU A 197 -12.93 4.31 -18.82
N ILE A 198 -12.00 4.58 -17.89
CA ILE A 198 -11.18 5.79 -17.95
C ILE A 198 -10.38 5.86 -19.26
N GLN A 199 -9.83 4.73 -19.72
CA GLN A 199 -9.07 4.69 -20.96
C GLN A 199 -9.98 4.99 -22.17
N ILE A 200 -11.16 4.39 -22.22
CA ILE A 200 -12.15 4.62 -23.28
C ILE A 200 -12.54 6.11 -23.34
N GLU A 201 -12.82 6.73 -22.17
CA GLU A 201 -13.20 8.15 -22.14
C GLU A 201 -12.05 9.06 -22.55
N LYS A 202 -10.81 8.74 -22.19
CA LYS A 202 -9.63 9.49 -22.66
C LYS A 202 -9.46 9.42 -24.18
N GLU A 203 -9.74 8.26 -24.79
CA GLU A 203 -9.67 8.10 -26.24
C GLU A 203 -10.77 8.91 -26.95
N LYS A 204 -11.99 8.90 -26.42
CA LYS A 204 -13.09 9.75 -26.92
C LYS A 204 -12.74 11.24 -26.88
N ILE A 205 -12.18 11.70 -25.76
CA ILE A 205 -11.74 13.09 -25.62
C ILE A 205 -10.72 13.45 -26.72
N LYS A 206 -9.70 12.61 -26.92
CA LYS A 206 -8.70 12.83 -27.98
C LYS A 206 -9.33 12.93 -29.37
N GLN A 207 -10.31 12.07 -29.66
CA GLN A 207 -11.02 12.10 -30.95
C GLN A 207 -11.85 13.37 -31.15
N LEU A 208 -12.49 13.85 -30.07
CA LEU A 208 -13.26 15.10 -30.11
C LEU A 208 -12.36 16.34 -30.29
N ASP A 209 -11.20 16.35 -29.63
CA ASP A 209 -10.24 17.43 -29.77
C ASP A 209 -9.65 17.49 -31.19
N TYR A 210 -9.36 16.32 -31.80
CA TYR A 210 -8.93 16.27 -33.19
C TYR A 210 -9.99 16.81 -34.16
N LYS A 211 -11.28 16.47 -33.95
CA LYS A 211 -12.38 16.97 -34.80
C LYS A 211 -12.64 18.49 -34.68
N LYS A 212 -12.18 19.13 -33.60
CA LYS A 212 -12.29 20.57 -33.43
C LYS A 212 -11.17 21.35 -34.14
N GLN A 213 -10.07 20.68 -34.50
CA GLN A 213 -8.90 21.29 -35.15
C GLN A 213 -8.94 21.16 -36.68
N VAL A 214 -9.90 20.43 -37.21
CA VAL A 214 -10.19 20.26 -38.64
C VAL A 214 -11.45 21.04 -38.97
#